data_aad8971bacf1e0fac8649588d32d179d
#
_entry.id   aad8971bacf1e0fac8649588d32d179d
#
_cell.length_a   1.000
_cell.length_b   1.000
_cell.length_c   1.000
_cell.angle_alpha   90.00
_cell.angle_beta   90.00
_cell.angle_gamma   90.00
#
_symmetry.space_group_name_H-M   'P 1'
#
loop_
_entity.id
_entity.type
_entity.pdbx_description
1 polymer ?
#
loop_
_entity_poly.entity_id
_entity_poly.type
_entity_poly.pdbx_seq_one_letter_code
_entity_poly.pdbx_strand_id
1 'polypeptide(L)'
;AIIDPLREIKPYLERAKKDGVKIKYIFETHFHADFVSGHIDLAKATGAKIIYGPTAEPEFECKIAKDGEEFKIGDVTIKVLHTPGHTMESSSYLLRDENGKDTALFSGDTLFIGDVGRPDLAQKAATMTQEELAAILFHSLRDKVMTLPDDVIVYPAHGAGSACGKNMSKE
;
A
#
# COMPACT_ATOMS: atom_id res chain seq x y z
N ALA A 1 -2.84 -12.49 -1.79
CA ALA A 1 -2.78 -11.38 -0.85
C ALA A 1 -3.95 -10.42 -1.08
N ILE A 2 -4.23 -9.61 -0.07
CA ILE A 2 -5.17 -8.48 -0.15
C ILE A 2 -4.37 -7.23 0.24
N ILE A 3 -4.67 -6.10 -0.38
CA ILE A 3 -4.04 -4.81 -0.09
C ILE A 3 -5.16 -3.83 0.27
N ASP A 4 -5.02 -3.12 1.38
CA ASP A 4 -5.96 -2.12 1.91
C ASP A 4 -7.43 -2.60 1.89
N PRO A 5 -7.78 -3.71 2.59
CA PRO A 5 -9.13 -4.24 2.55
C PRO A 5 -10.14 -3.28 3.15
N LEU A 6 -11.28 -3.12 2.48
CA LEU A 6 -12.42 -2.42 3.03
C LEU A 6 -12.98 -3.16 4.26
N ARG A 7 -13.76 -2.44 5.10
CA ARG A 7 -14.34 -2.95 6.35
C ARG A 7 -15.16 -4.23 6.15
N GLU A 8 -15.90 -4.34 5.06
CA GLU A 8 -16.69 -5.53 4.73
C GLU A 8 -15.79 -6.61 4.12
N ILE A 9 -15.50 -7.66 4.88
CA ILE A 9 -14.56 -8.72 4.46
C ILE A 9 -15.16 -9.83 3.61
N LYS A 10 -16.49 -9.95 3.57
CA LYS A 10 -17.21 -11.02 2.87
C LYS A 10 -16.81 -11.14 1.40
N PRO A 11 -16.68 -10.07 0.60
CA PRO A 11 -16.28 -10.16 -0.80
C PRO A 11 -14.92 -10.83 -1.00
N TYR A 12 -13.95 -10.57 -0.11
CA TYR A 12 -12.61 -11.18 -0.18
C TYR A 12 -12.65 -12.67 0.12
N LEU A 13 -13.45 -13.09 1.13
CA LEU A 13 -13.62 -14.50 1.50
C LEU A 13 -14.32 -15.28 0.39
N GLU A 14 -15.39 -14.73 -0.19
CA GLU A 14 -16.10 -15.33 -1.31
C GLU A 14 -15.22 -15.47 -2.55
N ARG A 15 -14.42 -14.44 -2.86
CA ARG A 15 -13.48 -14.50 -3.97
C ARG A 15 -12.42 -15.56 -3.74
N ALA A 16 -11.79 -15.62 -2.59
CA ALA A 16 -10.79 -16.64 -2.26
C ALA A 16 -11.38 -18.05 -2.34
N LYS A 17 -12.60 -18.25 -1.84
CA LYS A 17 -13.33 -19.52 -1.94
C LYS A 17 -13.62 -19.92 -3.39
N LYS A 18 -14.11 -18.97 -4.20
CA LYS A 18 -14.41 -19.18 -5.62
C LYS A 18 -13.16 -19.59 -6.41
N ASP A 19 -12.03 -18.94 -6.13
CA ASP A 19 -10.78 -19.21 -6.83
C ASP A 19 -10.00 -20.40 -6.22
N GLY A 20 -10.49 -21.02 -5.14
CA GLY A 20 -9.85 -22.16 -4.48
C GLY A 20 -8.50 -21.82 -3.84
N VAL A 21 -8.29 -20.56 -3.43
CA VAL A 21 -7.02 -20.06 -2.88
C VAL A 21 -7.16 -19.62 -1.43
N LYS A 22 -6.01 -19.54 -0.72
CA LYS A 22 -5.94 -19.00 0.65
C LYS A 22 -5.35 -17.59 0.64
N ILE A 23 -5.93 -16.70 1.44
CA ILE A 23 -5.36 -15.39 1.72
C ILE A 23 -4.20 -15.59 2.71
N LYS A 24 -2.98 -15.32 2.27
CA LYS A 24 -1.75 -15.53 3.06
C LYS A 24 -1.29 -14.26 3.77
N TYR A 25 -1.42 -13.12 3.11
CA TYR A 25 -1.00 -11.82 3.60
C TYR A 25 -2.07 -10.76 3.36
N ILE A 26 -2.15 -9.81 4.27
CA ILE A 26 -2.93 -8.58 4.18
C ILE A 26 -1.92 -7.45 4.32
N PHE A 27 -1.75 -6.65 3.28
CA PHE A 27 -0.85 -5.51 3.27
C PHE A 27 -1.65 -4.23 3.47
N GLU A 28 -1.15 -3.36 4.33
CA GLU A 28 -1.68 -2.01 4.51
C GLU A 28 -0.64 -1.01 4.01
N THR A 29 -1.04 -0.12 3.11
CA THR A 29 -0.13 0.90 2.55
C THR A 29 0.21 1.97 3.58
N HIS A 30 -0.76 2.34 4.42
CA HIS A 30 -0.64 3.33 5.49
C HIS A 30 -1.81 3.21 6.46
N PHE A 31 -1.84 4.01 7.53
CA PHE A 31 -3.01 4.13 8.38
C PHE A 31 -4.05 5.03 7.69
N HIS A 32 -5.16 4.43 7.26
CA HIS A 32 -6.24 5.15 6.59
C HIS A 32 -7.03 6.01 7.56
N ALA A 33 -7.19 7.29 7.24
CA ALA A 33 -8.00 8.23 8.03
C ALA A 33 -9.45 8.34 7.54
N ASP A 34 -9.75 7.90 6.34
CA ASP A 34 -11.01 8.08 5.62
C ASP A 34 -11.92 6.85 5.68
N PHE A 35 -11.41 5.67 5.98
CA PHE A 35 -12.20 4.45 6.20
C PHE A 35 -11.59 3.53 7.25
N VAL A 36 -12.42 2.62 7.78
CA VAL A 36 -11.96 1.56 8.68
C VAL A 36 -11.57 0.34 7.87
N SER A 37 -10.28 -0.02 7.89
CA SER A 37 -9.81 -1.23 7.21
C SER A 37 -10.36 -2.51 7.85
N GLY A 38 -10.60 -3.51 7.02
CA GLY A 38 -11.07 -4.85 7.43
C GLY A 38 -9.94 -5.82 7.81
N HIS A 39 -8.69 -5.36 7.89
CA HIS A 39 -7.49 -6.19 8.06
C HIS A 39 -7.56 -7.10 9.29
N ILE A 40 -8.01 -6.59 10.43
CA ILE A 40 -8.10 -7.38 11.69
C ILE A 40 -9.13 -8.52 11.55
N ASP A 41 -10.33 -8.19 11.04
CA ASP A 41 -11.39 -9.19 10.89
C ASP A 41 -11.03 -10.22 9.79
N LEU A 42 -10.38 -9.77 8.72
CA LEU A 42 -9.91 -10.64 7.65
C LEU A 42 -8.78 -11.56 8.14
N ALA A 43 -7.86 -11.05 8.94
CA ALA A 43 -6.79 -11.86 9.56
C ALA A 43 -7.37 -12.92 10.51
N LYS A 44 -8.34 -12.56 11.35
CA LYS A 44 -9.04 -13.50 12.24
C LYS A 44 -9.76 -14.60 11.46
N ALA A 45 -10.42 -14.25 10.35
CA ALA A 45 -11.20 -15.19 9.55
C ALA A 45 -10.32 -16.15 8.72
N THR A 46 -9.10 -15.75 8.35
CA THR A 46 -8.27 -16.48 7.38
C THR A 46 -6.96 -17.01 7.95
N GLY A 47 -6.51 -16.49 9.09
CA GLY A 47 -5.16 -16.73 9.61
C GLY A 47 -4.06 -15.99 8.82
N ALA A 48 -4.42 -15.07 7.94
CA ALA A 48 -3.47 -14.27 7.17
C ALA A 48 -2.68 -13.32 8.07
N LYS A 49 -1.41 -13.09 7.73
CA LYS A 49 -0.57 -12.13 8.45
C LYS A 49 -0.82 -10.72 7.95
N ILE A 50 -1.04 -9.78 8.87
CA ILE A 50 -1.11 -8.36 8.56
C ILE A 50 0.32 -7.83 8.43
N ILE A 51 0.61 -7.07 7.38
CA ILE A 51 1.91 -6.49 7.06
C ILE A 51 1.75 -4.99 6.92
N TYR A 52 2.51 -4.23 7.69
CA TYR A 52 2.74 -2.81 7.52
C TYR A 52 4.18 -2.55 7.10
N GLY A 53 4.41 -1.40 6.49
CA GLY A 53 5.75 -0.94 6.16
C GLY A 53 6.53 -0.41 7.37
N PRO A 54 7.77 0.05 7.15
CA PRO A 54 8.60 0.61 8.21
C PRO A 54 7.93 1.78 8.93
N THR A 55 8.30 2.01 10.17
CA THR A 55 7.83 3.09 11.07
C THR A 55 6.36 3.01 11.50
N ALA A 56 5.58 2.03 11.03
CA ALA A 56 4.24 1.83 11.56
C ALA A 56 4.28 1.34 13.01
N GLU A 57 3.40 1.90 13.85
CA GLU A 57 3.29 1.56 15.28
C GLU A 57 1.83 1.22 15.64
N PRO A 58 1.28 0.10 15.12
CA PRO A 58 -0.09 -0.29 15.42
C PRO A 58 -0.22 -0.90 16.82
N GLU A 59 -1.40 -0.72 17.43
CA GLU A 59 -1.75 -1.31 18.73
C GLU A 59 -2.25 -2.77 18.64
N PHE A 60 -2.16 -3.40 17.48
CA PHE A 60 -2.56 -4.78 17.23
C PHE A 60 -1.40 -5.61 16.65
N GLU A 61 -1.52 -6.93 16.74
CA GLU A 61 -0.50 -7.83 16.22
C GLU A 61 -0.38 -7.74 14.70
N CYS A 62 0.79 -7.35 14.23
CA CYS A 62 1.14 -7.37 12.81
C CYS A 62 2.66 -7.55 12.64
N LYS A 63 3.09 -7.77 11.41
CA LYS A 63 4.49 -7.72 11.04
C LYS A 63 4.83 -6.35 10.47
N ILE A 64 5.80 -5.68 11.07
CA ILE A 64 6.44 -4.50 10.48
C ILE A 64 7.54 -4.98 9.54
N ALA A 65 7.34 -4.73 8.26
CA ALA A 65 8.31 -5.10 7.23
C ALA A 65 9.42 -4.05 7.15
N LYS A 66 10.60 -4.49 6.69
CA LYS A 66 11.70 -3.58 6.37
C LYS A 66 11.55 -3.05 4.94
N ASP A 67 12.14 -1.89 4.67
CA ASP A 67 12.29 -1.41 3.29
C ASP A 67 13.07 -2.44 2.46
N GLY A 68 12.53 -2.77 1.28
CA GLY A 68 13.07 -3.82 0.41
C GLY A 68 12.75 -5.26 0.81
N GLU A 69 12.03 -5.49 1.91
CA GLU A 69 11.65 -6.85 2.30
C GLU A 69 10.70 -7.49 1.28
N GLU A 70 10.90 -8.78 1.01
CA GLU A 70 10.16 -9.52 -0.01
C GLU A 70 9.29 -10.62 0.60
N PHE A 71 8.06 -10.74 0.10
CA PHE A 71 7.06 -11.72 0.51
C PHE A 71 6.65 -12.59 -0.67
N LYS A 72 6.98 -13.87 -0.60
CA LYS A 72 6.65 -14.83 -1.65
C LYS A 72 5.21 -15.33 -1.53
N ILE A 73 4.45 -15.26 -2.65
CA ILE A 73 3.05 -15.66 -2.75
C ILE A 73 2.92 -16.56 -3.98
N GLY A 74 2.98 -17.89 -3.77
CA GLY A 74 3.12 -18.82 -4.89
C GLY A 74 4.41 -18.54 -5.66
N ASP A 75 4.27 -18.29 -6.95
CA ASP A 75 5.39 -18.01 -7.85
C ASP A 75 5.74 -16.53 -7.98
N VAL A 76 4.88 -15.64 -7.47
CA VAL A 76 5.11 -14.19 -7.49
C VAL A 76 5.66 -13.68 -6.16
N THR A 77 6.22 -12.47 -6.19
CA THR A 77 6.81 -11.82 -5.01
C THR A 77 6.26 -10.40 -4.87
N ILE A 78 5.94 -10.00 -3.64
CA ILE A 78 5.68 -8.60 -3.29
C ILE A 78 6.88 -8.04 -2.54
N LYS A 79 7.47 -6.96 -3.06
CA LYS A 79 8.54 -6.19 -2.43
C LYS A 79 7.99 -4.93 -1.79
N VAL A 80 8.39 -4.68 -0.56
CA VAL A 80 8.03 -3.46 0.18
C VAL A 80 8.94 -2.32 -0.23
N LEU A 81 8.36 -1.20 -0.63
CA LEU A 81 9.05 0.06 -0.85
C LEU A 81 8.55 1.07 0.19
N HIS A 82 9.38 1.46 1.14
CA HIS A 82 9.03 2.52 2.08
C HIS A 82 8.99 3.87 1.35
N THR A 83 7.82 4.46 1.23
CA THR A 83 7.55 5.68 0.47
C THR A 83 6.86 6.75 1.34
N PRO A 84 7.55 7.22 2.41
CA PRO A 84 6.98 8.20 3.33
C PRO A 84 6.72 9.55 2.67
N GLY A 85 5.85 10.35 3.31
CA GLY A 85 5.57 11.73 2.94
C GLY A 85 4.08 12.09 2.94
N HIS A 86 3.20 11.20 2.44
CA HIS A 86 1.77 11.29 2.72
C HIS A 86 1.51 11.00 4.21
N THR A 87 2.00 9.86 4.68
CA THR A 87 2.26 9.57 6.10
C THR A 87 3.68 9.05 6.26
N MET A 88 4.18 8.96 7.50
CA MET A 88 5.56 8.52 7.73
C MET A 88 5.75 7.01 7.52
N GLU A 89 4.72 6.21 7.77
CA GLU A 89 4.71 4.77 7.56
C GLU A 89 4.29 4.37 6.13
N SER A 90 3.91 5.33 5.28
CA SER A 90 3.47 5.06 3.90
C SER A 90 4.44 4.15 3.17
N SER A 91 3.89 3.11 2.57
CA SER A 91 4.64 2.12 1.81
C SER A 91 3.90 1.75 0.54
N SER A 92 4.66 1.54 -0.51
CA SER A 92 4.15 1.00 -1.79
C SER A 92 4.57 -0.46 -1.91
N TYR A 93 3.75 -1.27 -2.55
CA TYR A 93 4.00 -2.70 -2.72
C TYR A 93 4.21 -3.03 -4.19
N LEU A 94 5.41 -3.47 -4.53
CA LEU A 94 5.82 -3.80 -5.89
C LEU A 94 5.63 -5.30 -6.14
N LEU A 95 4.78 -5.63 -7.11
CA LEU A 95 4.55 -7.01 -7.54
C LEU A 95 5.57 -7.39 -8.62
N ARG A 96 6.25 -8.49 -8.38
CA ARG A 96 7.12 -9.18 -9.34
C ARG A 96 6.51 -10.50 -9.78
N ASP A 97 6.57 -10.77 -11.06
CA ASP A 97 6.15 -12.06 -11.62
C ASP A 97 7.11 -13.20 -11.25
N GLU A 98 6.81 -14.39 -11.74
CA GLU A 98 7.61 -15.59 -11.53
C GLU A 98 9.03 -15.51 -12.12
N ASN A 99 9.27 -14.60 -13.08
CA ASN A 99 10.57 -14.35 -13.70
C ASN A 99 11.36 -13.22 -13.02
N GLY A 100 10.78 -12.62 -11.98
CA GLY A 100 11.38 -11.50 -11.25
C GLY A 100 11.20 -10.15 -11.94
N LYS A 101 10.31 -10.06 -12.95
CA LYS A 101 9.99 -8.80 -13.62
C LYS A 101 9.01 -7.99 -12.75
N ASP A 102 9.31 -6.70 -12.58
CA ASP A 102 8.40 -5.74 -11.95
C ASP A 102 7.18 -5.51 -12.86
N THR A 103 5.95 -5.74 -12.36
CA THR A 103 4.72 -5.73 -13.16
C THR A 103 3.68 -4.73 -12.68
N ALA A 104 3.55 -4.55 -11.37
CA ALA A 104 2.55 -3.66 -10.81
C ALA A 104 3.05 -3.03 -9.51
N LEU A 105 2.64 -1.78 -9.27
CA LEU A 105 2.89 -1.03 -8.05
C LEU A 105 1.57 -0.66 -7.39
N PHE A 106 1.33 -1.17 -6.20
CA PHE A 106 0.24 -0.71 -5.34
C PHE A 106 0.77 0.46 -4.51
N SER A 107 0.51 1.67 -5.00
CA SER A 107 1.17 2.88 -4.51
C SER A 107 0.53 3.48 -3.26
N GLY A 108 -0.62 2.97 -2.82
CA GLY A 108 -1.37 3.63 -1.75
C GLY A 108 -1.67 5.07 -2.13
N ASP A 109 -1.44 5.98 -1.19
CA ASP A 109 -1.56 7.42 -1.38
C ASP A 109 -0.21 8.12 -1.68
N THR A 110 0.80 7.36 -2.12
CA THR A 110 2.08 7.94 -2.55
C THR A 110 1.98 8.55 -3.94
N LEU A 111 1.43 7.80 -4.91
CA LEU A 111 1.32 8.21 -6.31
C LEU A 111 -0.08 7.92 -6.85
N PHE A 112 -0.69 8.93 -7.45
CA PHE A 112 -1.96 8.86 -8.19
C PHE A 112 -1.75 9.12 -9.69
N ILE A 113 -2.82 9.07 -10.45
CA ILE A 113 -2.80 9.43 -11.87
C ILE A 113 -2.75 10.95 -12.00
N GLY A 114 -1.58 11.47 -12.38
CA GLY A 114 -1.34 12.90 -12.56
C GLY A 114 -1.30 13.71 -11.26
N ASP A 115 -1.15 13.05 -10.10
CA ASP A 115 -1.06 13.71 -8.80
C ASP A 115 -0.26 12.84 -7.82
N VAL A 116 0.01 13.36 -6.62
CA VAL A 116 0.70 12.67 -5.53
C VAL A 116 -0.07 12.86 -4.23
N GLY A 117 0.22 12.04 -3.23
CA GLY A 117 -0.39 12.14 -1.91
C GLY A 117 -0.16 13.52 -1.26
N ARG A 118 -1.13 13.93 -0.48
CA ARG A 118 -1.08 15.21 0.24
C ARG A 118 -0.16 15.10 1.46
N PRO A 119 0.92 15.90 1.55
CA PRO A 119 1.82 15.87 2.71
C PRO A 119 1.24 16.61 3.92
N ASP A 120 0.26 17.50 3.73
CA ASP A 120 -0.29 18.35 4.79
C ASP A 120 -1.18 17.61 5.80
N LEU A 121 -1.74 16.46 5.42
CA LEU A 121 -2.67 15.72 6.28
C LEU A 121 -1.97 15.07 7.48
N ALA A 122 -0.74 14.62 7.34
CA ALA A 122 0.03 13.97 8.41
C ALA A 122 0.85 14.93 9.28
N GLN A 123 0.84 16.22 9.01
CA GLN A 123 1.69 17.23 9.65
C GLN A 123 1.64 17.18 11.19
N LYS A 124 0.45 17.06 11.77
CA LYS A 124 0.28 17.01 13.24
C LYS A 124 0.82 15.73 13.86
N ALA A 125 0.63 14.60 13.19
CA ALA A 125 1.08 13.30 13.68
C ALA A 125 2.60 13.13 13.54
N ALA A 126 3.17 13.68 12.47
CA ALA A 126 4.60 13.58 12.19
C ALA A 126 5.47 14.57 12.95
N THR A 127 4.89 15.59 13.62
CA THR A 127 5.63 16.72 14.24
C THR A 127 6.58 17.44 13.26
N MET A 128 6.23 17.41 11.97
CA MET A 128 7.00 17.97 10.86
C MET A 128 6.18 19.03 10.13
N THR A 129 6.86 19.91 9.41
CA THR A 129 6.18 20.87 8.55
C THR A 129 5.69 20.21 7.26
N GLN A 130 4.74 20.87 6.59
CA GLN A 130 4.26 20.41 5.29
C GLN A 130 5.38 20.36 4.24
N GLU A 131 6.28 21.32 4.28
CA GLU A 131 7.44 21.42 3.38
C GLU A 131 8.42 20.27 3.60
N GLU A 132 8.67 19.87 4.84
CA GLU A 132 9.51 18.74 5.18
C GLU A 132 8.88 17.42 4.68
N LEU A 133 7.58 17.24 4.91
CA LEU A 133 6.86 16.07 4.41
C LEU A 133 6.81 16.02 2.88
N ALA A 134 6.64 17.18 2.23
CA ALA A 134 6.68 17.28 0.78
C ALA A 134 8.06 16.93 0.21
N ALA A 135 9.14 17.36 0.86
CA ALA A 135 10.50 16.99 0.49
C ALA A 135 10.73 15.47 0.63
N ILE A 136 10.26 14.86 1.73
CA ILE A 136 10.33 13.40 1.94
C ILE A 136 9.56 12.66 0.82
N LEU A 137 8.32 13.10 0.52
CA LEU A 137 7.52 12.51 -0.55
C LEU A 137 8.21 12.64 -1.91
N PHE A 138 8.80 13.80 -2.20
CA PHE A 138 9.58 14.00 -3.42
C PHE A 138 10.71 12.97 -3.56
N HIS A 139 11.48 12.73 -2.50
CA HIS A 139 12.52 11.71 -2.50
C HIS A 139 11.95 10.30 -2.62
N SER A 140 10.86 9.97 -1.94
CA SER A 140 10.17 8.68 -2.10
C SER A 140 9.80 8.41 -3.56
N LEU A 141 9.27 9.42 -4.25
CA LEU A 141 8.93 9.31 -5.67
C LEU A 141 10.16 9.20 -6.56
N ARG A 142 11.12 10.12 -6.42
CA ARG A 142 12.30 10.19 -7.32
C ARG A 142 13.25 9.02 -7.17
N ASP A 143 13.47 8.58 -5.93
CA ASP A 143 14.52 7.62 -5.63
C ASP A 143 14.02 6.17 -5.68
N LYS A 144 12.70 5.95 -5.57
CA LYS A 144 12.11 4.60 -5.52
C LYS A 144 11.09 4.33 -6.60
N VAL A 145 10.07 5.21 -6.75
CA VAL A 145 8.96 4.96 -7.68
C VAL A 145 9.36 5.23 -9.12
N MET A 146 9.97 6.39 -9.39
CA MET A 146 10.36 6.80 -10.74
C MET A 146 11.62 6.07 -11.28
N THR A 147 12.21 5.20 -10.49
CA THR A 147 13.28 4.30 -10.94
C THR A 147 12.76 2.97 -11.47
N LEU A 148 11.48 2.70 -11.31
CA LEU A 148 10.83 1.49 -11.82
C LEU A 148 10.67 1.57 -13.34
N PRO A 149 10.60 0.42 -14.04
CA PRO A 149 10.32 0.38 -15.48
C PRO A 149 9.01 1.08 -15.85
N ASP A 150 8.97 1.72 -17.01
CA ASP A 150 7.80 2.50 -17.48
C ASP A 150 6.56 1.64 -17.76
N ASP A 151 6.71 0.33 -17.93
CA ASP A 151 5.63 -0.63 -18.15
C ASP A 151 5.01 -1.18 -16.85
N VAL A 152 5.46 -0.73 -15.68
CA VAL A 152 4.85 -1.06 -14.40
C VAL A 152 3.50 -0.36 -14.25
N ILE A 153 2.45 -1.15 -14.02
CA ILE A 153 1.08 -0.63 -13.85
C ILE A 153 0.91 -0.11 -12.42
N VAL A 154 0.45 1.13 -12.25
CA VAL A 154 0.22 1.73 -10.94
C VAL A 154 -1.24 1.53 -10.51
N TYR A 155 -1.43 1.00 -9.31
CA TYR A 155 -2.71 0.84 -8.63
C TYR A 155 -2.73 1.69 -7.36
N PRO A 156 -3.31 2.91 -7.39
CA PRO A 156 -3.43 3.77 -6.21
C PRO A 156 -4.56 3.32 -5.29
N ALA A 157 -4.53 3.73 -4.02
CA ALA A 157 -5.58 3.40 -3.05
C ALA A 157 -6.89 4.16 -3.31
N HIS A 158 -6.80 5.38 -3.83
CA HIS A 158 -7.95 6.22 -4.13
C HIS A 158 -8.07 6.54 -5.61
N GLY A 159 -9.32 6.60 -6.09
CA GLY A 159 -9.66 7.02 -7.45
C GLY A 159 -10.15 8.46 -7.52
N ALA A 160 -10.74 8.82 -8.68
CA ALA A 160 -11.34 10.12 -8.90
C ALA A 160 -12.47 10.42 -7.90
N GLY A 161 -12.52 11.66 -7.43
CA GLY A 161 -13.55 12.14 -6.51
C GLY A 161 -13.25 11.89 -5.03
N SER A 162 -12.14 11.28 -4.68
CA SER A 162 -11.66 11.24 -3.30
C SER A 162 -10.99 12.57 -2.92
N ALA A 163 -10.85 12.81 -1.60
CA ALA A 163 -10.08 13.97 -1.13
C ALA A 163 -8.59 13.89 -1.48
N CYS A 164 -8.10 12.68 -1.78
CA CYS A 164 -6.69 12.39 -2.04
C CYS A 164 -6.37 12.20 -3.52
N GLY A 165 -7.32 11.73 -4.37
CA GLY A 165 -7.10 11.47 -5.79
C GLY A 165 -8.11 12.16 -6.70
N LYS A 166 -7.65 12.81 -7.78
CA LYS A 166 -8.50 13.63 -8.67
C LYS A 166 -8.88 12.94 -9.96
N ASN A 167 -8.03 12.08 -10.49
CA ASN A 167 -8.15 11.49 -11.81
C ASN A 167 -8.29 9.98 -11.79
N MET A 168 -8.99 9.43 -12.79
CA MET A 168 -8.99 8.00 -13.10
C MET A 168 -8.52 7.79 -14.54
N SER A 169 -7.69 6.77 -14.77
CA SER A 169 -7.44 6.25 -16.11
C SER A 169 -8.31 5.03 -16.37
N LYS A 170 -8.62 4.80 -17.63
CA LYS A 170 -9.24 3.56 -18.09
C LYS A 170 -8.22 2.54 -18.59
N GLU A 171 -6.94 2.93 -18.61
CA GLU A 171 -5.80 2.12 -19.06
C GLU A 171 -4.71 2.13 -17.99
#